data_2635911762ff293beaad78a8a1a07114
#
_entry.id   2635911762ff293beaad78a8a1a07114
#
_cell.length_a   1.000
_cell.length_b   1.000
_cell.length_c   1.000
_cell.angle_alpha   90.00
_cell.angle_beta   90.00
_cell.angle_gamma   90.00
#
_symmetry.space_group_name_H-M   'P 1'
#
loop_
_entity.id
_entity.type
_entity.pdbx_description
1 polymer ?
#
loop_
_entity_poly.entity_id
_entity_poly.type
_entity_poly.pdbx_seq_one_letter_code
_entity_poly.pdbx_strand_id
1 'polypeptide(L)'
;MRQMISMRRLGSKSRLLGAALVAALLPAACANPFDTSVENPNAVVEEALGDPAGATTLVNGLGASVTRALTGIAGVYAVSSDEMTWTGSREYWKTLDDGDIADPVNEYADGGFPYVAEARWLSDYTIARLTEFNTAGTLRNKKDLARANIYGAIIYMTIGEMFDDFVLASDRTVAAAPIGGANMGVTFDSAVAMTTRALTLVQTGGVAADAELERQALGLRARARYGKALRAIAKAATVPAANLVSDAGATADATAALTKMTSTYAFKLTPTANNLAGINIGYETNNRGEIRAGSTFVNPNPTVIYLVADGIAGIKMNDPVTGVASTTVSKAIDACCRRTVGNNIPMIQTSAREMMLILAEARLAAGDTAGFLTQVNASRAVDALPAYTTQITSAATAKATLEYERKVQLYLQGRRLMDMYRFGSADARWLASGVGVRGRCLIPITYTERLTNPDAPQPNNERKCS
;
A
#
# COMPACT_ATOMS: atom_id res chain seq x y z
N MET A 1 -5.00 97.13 -32.65
CA MET A 1 -4.66 97.34 -31.26
C MET A 1 -4.19 96.02 -30.69
N ARG A 2 -2.88 95.85 -30.52
CA ARG A 2 -2.21 94.64 -30.00
C ARG A 2 -2.12 94.78 -28.47
N GLN A 3 -2.61 93.76 -27.75
CA GLN A 3 -2.23 93.60 -26.33
C GLN A 3 -1.39 92.29 -26.23
N MET A 4 -0.14 92.50 -25.85
CA MET A 4 0.81 91.45 -25.45
C MET A 4 0.46 90.96 -24.04
N ILE A 5 0.26 89.68 -23.86
CA ILE A 5 0.19 89.02 -22.55
C ILE A 5 1.54 88.42 -22.25
N SER A 6 2.20 88.90 -21.22
CA SER A 6 3.47 88.50 -20.65
C SER A 6 3.27 87.14 -19.94
N MET A 7 3.93 86.06 -20.42
CA MET A 7 4.07 84.79 -19.68
C MET A 7 5.22 84.88 -18.67
N ARG A 8 4.89 84.89 -17.39
CA ARG A 8 5.87 84.74 -16.33
C ARG A 8 6.37 83.29 -16.31
N ARG A 9 7.72 83.10 -16.43
CA ARG A 9 8.39 81.81 -16.25
C ARG A 9 8.34 81.48 -14.75
N LEU A 10 7.57 80.45 -14.41
CA LEU A 10 7.68 79.76 -13.11
C LEU A 10 8.94 78.88 -13.08
N GLY A 11 9.72 79.06 -12.03
CA GLY A 11 11.08 78.60 -11.93
C GLY A 11 11.26 77.08 -11.91
N SER A 12 12.34 76.66 -12.51
CA SER A 12 12.80 75.27 -12.70
C SER A 12 13.08 74.46 -11.41
N LYS A 13 13.00 75.11 -10.24
CA LYS A 13 13.33 74.48 -8.95
C LYS A 13 12.17 73.59 -8.40
N SER A 14 10.90 73.87 -8.74
CA SER A 14 9.78 73.05 -8.30
C SER A 14 9.62 71.74 -9.09
N ARG A 15 10.18 71.63 -10.32
CA ARG A 15 10.15 70.40 -11.10
C ARG A 15 11.18 69.36 -10.68
N LEU A 16 12.31 69.83 -10.10
CA LEU A 16 13.35 68.95 -9.59
C LEU A 16 12.96 68.34 -8.23
N LEU A 17 12.21 69.03 -7.38
CA LEU A 17 11.70 68.47 -6.11
C LEU A 17 10.60 67.42 -6.34
N GLY A 18 9.71 67.60 -7.33
CA GLY A 18 8.69 66.61 -7.67
C GLY A 18 9.28 65.30 -8.25
N ALA A 19 10.31 65.41 -9.09
CA ALA A 19 11.02 64.27 -9.65
C ALA A 19 11.82 63.47 -8.60
N ALA A 20 12.44 64.16 -7.62
CA ALA A 20 13.18 63.53 -6.52
C ALA A 20 12.24 62.79 -5.53
N LEU A 21 11.00 63.28 -5.32
CA LEU A 21 10.03 62.61 -4.43
C LEU A 21 9.46 61.36 -5.06
N VAL A 22 9.23 61.33 -6.39
CA VAL A 22 8.75 60.15 -7.12
C VAL A 22 9.87 59.10 -7.22
N ALA A 23 11.12 59.49 -7.40
CA ALA A 23 12.26 58.55 -7.42
C ALA A 23 12.57 57.94 -6.05
N ALA A 24 12.22 58.58 -4.94
CA ALA A 24 12.41 58.05 -3.59
C ALA A 24 11.32 57.08 -3.12
N LEU A 25 10.17 57.04 -3.80
CA LEU A 25 9.07 56.14 -3.50
C LEU A 25 9.13 54.78 -4.28
N LEU A 26 9.96 54.69 -5.32
CA LEU A 26 10.09 53.48 -6.13
C LEU A 26 10.86 52.32 -5.45
N PRO A 27 11.81 52.48 -4.55
CA PRO A 27 12.45 51.33 -3.89
C PRO A 27 11.66 50.76 -2.71
N ALA A 28 10.59 51.41 -2.24
CA ALA A 28 9.80 50.90 -1.12
C ALA A 28 8.68 49.94 -1.55
N ALA A 29 8.45 49.74 -2.86
CA ALA A 29 7.36 48.89 -3.39
C ALA A 29 7.81 47.49 -3.78
N CYS A 30 9.13 47.18 -3.80
CA CYS A 30 9.65 45.84 -4.05
C CYS A 30 10.56 45.43 -2.90
N ALA A 31 10.05 44.70 -1.95
CA ALA A 31 10.84 44.22 -0.80
C ALA A 31 11.99 43.29 -1.22
N ASN A 32 11.94 42.68 -2.40
CA ASN A 32 13.03 41.94 -3.02
C ASN A 32 12.72 41.68 -4.51
N PRO A 33 13.26 42.44 -5.50
CA PRO A 33 12.97 42.21 -6.91
C PRO A 33 13.54 40.86 -7.45
N PHE A 34 14.29 40.13 -6.64
CA PHE A 34 14.88 38.84 -6.92
C PHE A 34 14.27 37.73 -6.04
N ASP A 35 13.23 38.03 -5.26
CA ASP A 35 12.52 36.98 -4.54
C ASP A 35 11.69 36.17 -5.55
N THR A 36 12.25 35.03 -5.94
CA THR A 36 11.60 34.03 -6.79
C THR A 36 10.86 32.99 -5.96
N SER A 37 10.75 33.16 -4.65
CA SER A 37 9.94 32.28 -3.81
C SER A 37 8.45 32.52 -4.11
N VAL A 38 7.91 31.72 -4.98
CA VAL A 38 6.47 31.63 -5.22
C VAL A 38 5.92 30.69 -4.17
N GLU A 39 5.24 31.22 -3.17
CA GLU A 39 4.48 30.37 -2.25
C GLU A 39 3.45 29.57 -3.08
N ASN A 40 3.61 28.26 -3.10
CA ASN A 40 2.61 27.39 -3.71
C ASN A 40 1.32 27.46 -2.88
N PRO A 41 0.23 28.03 -3.38
CA PRO A 41 -1.02 28.19 -2.61
C PRO A 41 -1.65 26.85 -2.21
N ASN A 42 -1.16 25.74 -2.81
CA ASN A 42 -1.58 24.38 -2.49
C ASN A 42 -0.60 23.67 -1.53
N ALA A 43 0.50 24.31 -1.13
CA ALA A 43 1.45 23.77 -0.15
C ALA A 43 1.19 24.39 1.23
N VAL A 44 1.03 23.53 2.22
CA VAL A 44 0.98 23.97 3.62
C VAL A 44 2.40 24.34 4.04
N VAL A 45 2.60 25.59 4.47
CA VAL A 45 3.91 26.05 4.97
C VAL A 45 4.30 25.29 6.24
N GLU A 46 5.59 25.08 6.46
CA GLU A 46 6.10 24.24 7.55
C GLU A 46 5.70 24.77 8.93
N GLU A 47 5.60 26.08 9.10
CA GLU A 47 5.14 26.71 10.33
C GLU A 47 3.71 26.28 10.69
N ALA A 48 2.82 26.14 9.69
CA ALA A 48 1.45 25.67 9.91
C ALA A 48 1.39 24.18 10.30
N LEU A 49 2.39 23.38 9.89
CA LEU A 49 2.54 21.98 10.30
C LEU A 49 3.04 21.87 11.76
N GLY A 50 3.62 22.95 12.30
CA GLY A 50 4.03 23.09 13.70
C GLY A 50 2.88 23.40 14.66
N ASP A 51 1.69 23.77 14.18
CA ASP A 51 0.52 24.08 15.01
C ASP A 51 -0.23 22.79 15.41
N PRO A 52 -0.39 22.50 16.72
CA PRO A 52 -1.21 21.37 17.19
C PRO A 52 -2.65 21.38 16.70
N ALA A 53 -3.21 22.53 16.32
CA ALA A 53 -4.55 22.62 15.71
C ALA A 53 -4.61 21.94 14.34
N GLY A 54 -3.49 21.84 13.63
CA GLY A 54 -3.37 21.14 12.34
C GLY A 54 -3.25 19.61 12.43
N ALA A 55 -3.16 19.01 13.61
CA ALA A 55 -2.88 17.59 13.81
C ALA A 55 -3.84 16.66 13.05
N THR A 56 -5.14 16.92 13.11
CA THR A 56 -6.16 16.13 12.39
C THR A 56 -5.98 16.22 10.87
N THR A 57 -5.62 17.39 10.36
CA THR A 57 -5.35 17.61 8.92
C THR A 57 -4.12 16.83 8.47
N LEU A 58 -3.04 16.84 9.26
CA LEU A 58 -1.84 16.02 9.00
C LEU A 58 -2.17 14.54 8.90
N VAL A 59 -2.95 14.01 9.83
CA VAL A 59 -3.34 12.59 9.84
C VAL A 59 -4.24 12.23 8.65
N ASN A 60 -5.15 13.12 8.28
CA ASN A 60 -5.99 12.92 7.10
C ASN A 60 -5.15 12.95 5.81
N GLY A 61 -4.18 13.87 5.72
CA GLY A 61 -3.20 13.92 4.63
C GLY A 61 -2.34 12.65 4.56
N LEU A 62 -1.87 12.14 5.70
CA LEU A 62 -1.17 10.86 5.75
C LEU A 62 -2.04 9.69 5.26
N GLY A 63 -3.30 9.60 5.71
CA GLY A 63 -4.22 8.57 5.24
C GLY A 63 -4.47 8.64 3.73
N ALA A 64 -4.55 9.84 3.17
CA ALA A 64 -4.68 10.05 1.72
C ALA A 64 -3.41 9.61 0.97
N SER A 65 -2.21 9.96 1.47
CA SER A 65 -0.92 9.57 0.88
C SER A 65 -0.72 8.05 0.92
N VAL A 66 -1.02 7.39 2.05
CA VAL A 66 -0.97 5.93 2.16
C VAL A 66 -1.94 5.27 1.18
N THR A 67 -3.16 5.77 1.07
CA THR A 67 -4.15 5.25 0.11
C THR A 67 -3.64 5.38 -1.32
N ARG A 68 -3.05 6.52 -1.68
CA ARG A 68 -2.45 6.76 -2.99
C ARG A 68 -1.30 5.79 -3.28
N ALA A 69 -0.41 5.59 -2.32
CA ALA A 69 0.70 4.65 -2.43
C ALA A 69 0.22 3.23 -2.71
N LEU A 70 -0.77 2.74 -1.94
CA LEU A 70 -1.35 1.42 -2.14
C LEU A 70 -1.96 1.26 -3.53
N THR A 71 -2.74 2.22 -3.99
CA THR A 71 -3.37 2.16 -5.32
C THR A 71 -2.36 2.21 -6.45
N GLY A 72 -1.22 2.90 -6.26
CA GLY A 72 -0.15 3.00 -7.26
C GLY A 72 0.70 1.74 -7.42
N ILE A 73 0.81 0.90 -6.37
CA ILE A 73 1.71 -0.26 -6.40
C ILE A 73 0.98 -1.62 -6.46
N ALA A 74 -0.29 -1.67 -6.04
CA ALA A 74 -1.03 -2.93 -5.95
C ALA A 74 -1.14 -3.67 -7.30
N GLY A 75 -1.29 -2.93 -8.40
CA GLY A 75 -1.38 -3.50 -9.76
C GLY A 75 -0.09 -4.23 -10.15
N VAL A 76 1.06 -3.66 -9.85
CA VAL A 76 2.38 -4.26 -10.13
C VAL A 76 2.50 -5.63 -9.47
N TYR A 77 2.17 -5.69 -8.18
CA TYR A 77 2.23 -6.93 -7.40
C TYR A 77 1.20 -7.97 -7.87
N ALA A 78 -0.02 -7.54 -8.17
CA ALA A 78 -1.10 -8.43 -8.59
C ALA A 78 -0.86 -9.04 -9.99
N VAL A 79 -0.27 -8.28 -10.93
CA VAL A 79 0.07 -8.80 -12.27
C VAL A 79 1.28 -9.73 -12.21
N SER A 80 2.25 -9.44 -11.33
CA SER A 80 3.41 -10.33 -11.12
C SER A 80 3.04 -11.65 -10.43
N SER A 81 1.83 -11.76 -9.87
CA SER A 81 1.26 -13.00 -9.36
C SER A 81 0.25 -13.58 -10.37
N ASP A 82 -0.55 -14.59 -9.96
CA ASP A 82 -1.65 -15.10 -10.78
C ASP A 82 -2.98 -14.36 -10.56
N GLU A 83 -3.00 -13.29 -9.76
CA GLU A 83 -4.25 -12.57 -9.44
C GLU A 83 -4.76 -11.74 -10.61
N MET A 84 -3.87 -11.06 -11.33
CA MET A 84 -4.22 -10.28 -12.52
C MET A 84 -3.38 -10.75 -13.71
N THR A 85 -3.83 -10.43 -14.93
CA THR A 85 -3.12 -10.74 -16.18
C THR A 85 -3.22 -9.59 -17.16
N TRP A 86 -2.18 -9.40 -17.95
CA TRP A 86 -2.17 -8.44 -19.05
C TRP A 86 -3.09 -8.87 -20.18
N THR A 87 -3.80 -7.92 -20.79
CA THR A 87 -4.74 -8.16 -21.91
C THR A 87 -4.77 -6.99 -22.90
N GLY A 88 -4.06 -5.91 -22.62
CA GLY A 88 -4.10 -4.68 -23.41
C GLY A 88 -2.93 -4.53 -24.37
N SER A 89 -2.45 -3.29 -24.48
CA SER A 89 -1.40 -2.87 -25.43
C SER A 89 -0.11 -2.39 -24.74
N ARG A 90 -0.16 -2.18 -23.41
CA ARG A 90 0.98 -1.64 -22.66
C ARG A 90 1.96 -2.72 -22.25
N GLU A 91 3.13 -2.69 -22.86
CA GLU A 91 4.14 -3.75 -22.77
C GLU A 91 4.69 -3.96 -21.34
N TYR A 92 4.81 -2.91 -20.53
CA TYR A 92 5.31 -3.06 -19.18
C TYR A 92 4.36 -3.85 -18.25
N TRP A 93 3.04 -3.89 -18.52
CA TRP A 93 2.15 -4.85 -17.86
C TRP A 93 2.45 -6.28 -18.30
N LYS A 94 2.75 -6.46 -19.60
CA LYS A 94 3.13 -7.77 -20.13
C LYS A 94 4.41 -8.30 -19.50
N THR A 95 5.43 -7.46 -19.34
CA THR A 95 6.70 -7.91 -18.73
C THR A 95 6.50 -8.37 -17.28
N LEU A 96 5.63 -7.71 -16.51
CA LEU A 96 5.26 -8.17 -15.17
C LEU A 96 4.51 -9.51 -15.22
N ASP A 97 3.58 -9.67 -16.16
CA ASP A 97 2.80 -10.90 -16.38
C ASP A 97 3.69 -12.07 -16.81
N ASP A 98 4.74 -11.80 -17.58
CA ASP A 98 5.78 -12.75 -17.98
C ASP A 98 6.75 -13.12 -16.82
N GLY A 99 6.62 -12.46 -15.67
CA GLY A 99 7.39 -12.75 -14.45
C GLY A 99 8.63 -11.89 -14.24
N ASP A 100 8.75 -10.73 -14.88
CA ASP A 100 9.93 -9.85 -14.78
C ASP A 100 9.70 -8.71 -13.77
N ILE A 101 9.35 -9.05 -12.53
CA ILE A 101 9.16 -8.08 -11.43
C ILE A 101 10.46 -7.38 -11.01
N ALA A 102 11.63 -7.96 -11.34
CA ALA A 102 12.94 -7.41 -10.97
C ALA A 102 13.42 -6.27 -11.85
N ASP A 103 12.65 -5.89 -12.88
CA ASP A 103 13.01 -4.82 -13.80
C ASP A 103 12.85 -3.43 -13.13
N PRO A 104 13.96 -2.72 -12.80
CA PRO A 104 13.87 -1.41 -12.17
C PRO A 104 13.32 -0.33 -13.08
N VAL A 105 13.37 -0.53 -14.43
CA VAL A 105 12.87 0.43 -15.41
C VAL A 105 11.41 0.19 -15.79
N ASN A 106 10.73 -0.77 -15.16
CA ASN A 106 9.31 -0.96 -15.38
C ASN A 106 8.53 0.30 -15.00
N GLU A 107 7.83 0.92 -15.97
CA GLU A 107 7.19 2.23 -15.78
C GLU A 107 6.12 2.24 -14.66
N TYR A 108 5.48 1.09 -14.39
CA TYR A 108 4.43 0.99 -13.36
C TYR A 108 5.03 0.84 -11.96
N ALA A 109 6.09 0.08 -11.84
CA ALA A 109 6.84 -0.02 -10.59
C ALA A 109 7.54 1.31 -10.27
N ASP A 110 8.19 1.92 -11.25
CA ASP A 110 8.89 3.20 -11.11
C ASP A 110 7.90 4.36 -10.83
N GLY A 111 6.74 4.37 -11.49
CA GLY A 111 5.69 5.36 -11.23
C GLY A 111 4.98 5.20 -9.89
N GLY A 112 4.94 3.98 -9.32
CA GLY A 112 4.34 3.69 -8.01
C GLY A 112 5.29 3.91 -6.83
N PHE A 113 6.58 3.68 -7.01
CA PHE A 113 7.61 3.77 -5.96
C PHE A 113 7.65 5.11 -5.23
N PRO A 114 7.64 6.28 -5.90
CA PRO A 114 7.68 7.58 -5.23
C PRO A 114 6.52 7.80 -4.27
N TYR A 115 5.32 7.30 -4.58
CA TYR A 115 4.16 7.41 -3.68
C TYR A 115 4.36 6.59 -2.39
N VAL A 116 5.02 5.43 -2.49
CA VAL A 116 5.34 4.59 -1.33
C VAL A 116 6.41 5.27 -0.47
N ALA A 117 7.46 5.81 -1.10
CA ALA A 117 8.52 6.54 -0.43
C ALA A 117 8.00 7.80 0.28
N GLU A 118 7.14 8.58 -0.39
CA GLU A 118 6.49 9.76 0.19
C GLU A 118 5.60 9.40 1.38
N ALA A 119 4.74 8.39 1.24
CA ALA A 119 3.84 7.96 2.31
C ALA A 119 4.61 7.44 3.54
N ARG A 120 5.73 6.72 3.33
CA ARG A 120 6.60 6.26 4.40
C ARG A 120 7.22 7.47 5.15
N TRP A 121 7.83 8.41 4.41
CA TRP A 121 8.41 9.61 5.03
C TRP A 121 7.35 10.43 5.77
N LEU A 122 6.20 10.67 5.15
CA LEU A 122 5.11 11.43 5.76
C LEU A 122 4.57 10.75 7.02
N SER A 123 4.59 9.40 7.08
CA SER A 123 4.19 8.67 8.28
C SER A 123 5.14 8.93 9.44
N ASP A 124 6.45 8.87 9.20
CA ASP A 124 7.46 9.13 10.21
C ASP A 124 7.39 10.56 10.73
N TYR A 125 7.29 11.52 9.80
CA TYR A 125 7.12 12.94 10.13
C TYR A 125 5.87 13.19 10.97
N THR A 126 4.71 12.68 10.52
CA THR A 126 3.43 12.89 11.22
C THR A 126 3.45 12.25 12.61
N ILE A 127 3.93 11.02 12.74
CA ILE A 127 4.03 10.33 14.04
C ILE A 127 4.95 11.10 14.99
N ALA A 128 6.12 11.54 14.52
CA ALA A 128 7.05 12.33 15.34
C ALA A 128 6.40 13.63 15.82
N ARG A 129 5.80 14.39 14.92
CA ARG A 129 5.15 15.67 15.23
C ARG A 129 3.99 15.51 16.21
N LEU A 130 3.11 14.53 16.00
CA LEU A 130 1.99 14.28 16.92
C LEU A 130 2.46 13.72 18.27
N THR A 131 3.59 13.02 18.31
CA THR A 131 4.22 12.56 19.56
C THR A 131 4.74 13.74 20.36
N GLU A 132 5.37 14.73 19.72
CA GLU A 132 5.79 15.98 20.35
C GLU A 132 4.58 16.73 20.95
N PHE A 133 3.51 16.92 20.18
CA PHE A 133 2.28 17.55 20.67
C PHE A 133 1.65 16.79 21.84
N ASN A 134 1.64 15.44 21.78
CA ASN A 134 1.13 14.64 22.87
C ASN A 134 1.98 14.76 24.15
N THR A 135 3.30 14.78 24.01
CA THR A 135 4.24 14.94 25.13
C THR A 135 4.13 16.34 25.76
N ALA A 136 3.96 17.36 24.95
CA ALA A 136 3.71 18.73 25.39
C ALA A 136 2.31 18.96 25.99
N GLY A 137 1.41 17.96 25.88
CA GLY A 137 0.01 18.10 26.35
C GLY A 137 -0.86 18.97 25.46
N THR A 138 -0.41 19.33 24.26
CA THR A 138 -1.11 20.21 23.31
C THR A 138 -1.94 19.45 22.27
N LEU A 139 -1.76 18.14 22.13
CA LEU A 139 -2.53 17.30 21.21
C LEU A 139 -3.98 17.17 21.69
N ARG A 140 -4.90 17.85 20.99
CA ARG A 140 -6.33 17.89 21.35
C ARG A 140 -7.03 16.53 21.22
N ASN A 141 -6.68 15.76 20.20
CA ASN A 141 -7.29 14.45 19.92
C ASN A 141 -6.20 13.37 19.83
N LYS A 142 -6.02 12.63 20.91
CA LYS A 142 -5.03 11.53 20.96
C LYS A 142 -5.34 10.38 20.00
N LYS A 143 -6.59 10.25 19.52
CA LYS A 143 -6.95 9.27 18.48
C LYS A 143 -6.21 9.55 17.17
N ASP A 144 -5.85 10.80 16.90
CA ASP A 144 -5.10 11.16 15.71
C ASP A 144 -3.69 10.56 15.74
N LEU A 145 -3.02 10.53 16.90
CA LEU A 145 -1.74 9.83 17.04
C LEU A 145 -1.89 8.32 16.87
N ALA A 146 -2.97 7.72 17.37
CA ALA A 146 -3.26 6.30 17.14
C ALA A 146 -3.50 6.01 15.65
N ARG A 147 -4.29 6.84 14.95
CA ARG A 147 -4.52 6.74 13.50
C ARG A 147 -3.23 6.90 12.69
N ALA A 148 -2.39 7.86 13.05
CA ALA A 148 -1.09 8.06 12.39
C ALA A 148 -0.21 6.80 12.50
N ASN A 149 -0.15 6.18 13.68
CA ASN A 149 0.57 4.91 13.88
C ASN A 149 -0.05 3.76 13.06
N ILE A 150 -1.37 3.70 12.92
CA ILE A 150 -2.05 2.69 12.08
C ILE A 150 -1.67 2.88 10.60
N TYR A 151 -1.73 4.10 10.07
CA TYR A 151 -1.34 4.38 8.68
C TYR A 151 0.15 4.14 8.44
N GLY A 152 1.01 4.51 9.40
CA GLY A 152 2.44 4.19 9.35
C GLY A 152 2.69 2.68 9.31
N ALA A 153 1.99 1.90 10.14
CA ALA A 153 2.11 0.44 10.12
C ALA A 153 1.71 -0.16 8.76
N ILE A 154 0.67 0.37 8.11
CA ILE A 154 0.22 -0.09 6.79
C ILE A 154 1.32 0.12 5.75
N ILE A 155 1.90 1.32 5.67
CA ILE A 155 2.92 1.59 4.64
C ILE A 155 4.21 0.81 4.89
N TYR A 156 4.64 0.65 6.14
CA TYR A 156 5.82 -0.16 6.48
C TYR A 156 5.61 -1.66 6.18
N MET A 157 4.41 -2.21 6.43
CA MET A 157 4.07 -3.57 5.99
C MET A 157 4.06 -3.70 4.48
N THR A 158 3.50 -2.72 3.76
CA THR A 158 3.47 -2.73 2.29
C THR A 158 4.90 -2.77 1.72
N ILE A 159 5.82 -1.99 2.29
CA ILE A 159 7.24 -2.04 1.93
C ILE A 159 7.79 -3.44 2.17
N GLY A 160 7.60 -4.01 3.35
CA GLY A 160 8.09 -5.34 3.70
C GLY A 160 7.49 -6.48 2.87
N GLU A 161 6.24 -6.37 2.46
CA GLU A 161 5.53 -7.40 1.68
C GLU A 161 5.82 -7.32 0.18
N MET A 162 6.05 -6.12 -0.37
CA MET A 162 6.07 -5.92 -1.82
C MET A 162 7.45 -5.60 -2.40
N PHE A 163 8.40 -5.13 -1.59
CA PHE A 163 9.70 -4.69 -2.08
C PHE A 163 10.84 -5.62 -1.65
N ASP A 164 11.82 -5.81 -2.55
CA ASP A 164 13.02 -6.58 -2.27
C ASP A 164 13.95 -5.83 -1.32
N ASP A 165 14.15 -4.55 -1.56
CA ASP A 165 14.96 -3.64 -0.79
C ASP A 165 14.33 -2.24 -0.78
N PHE A 166 14.68 -1.38 0.17
CA PHE A 166 14.10 -0.05 0.27
C PHE A 166 15.03 0.95 0.94
N VAL A 167 14.88 2.25 0.57
CA VAL A 167 15.58 3.36 1.21
C VAL A 167 14.73 3.94 2.34
N LEU A 168 15.20 3.85 3.58
CA LEU A 168 14.51 4.39 4.76
C LEU A 168 15.16 5.71 5.23
N ALA A 169 15.35 6.66 4.31
CA ALA A 169 15.91 7.97 4.63
C ALA A 169 15.02 8.75 5.61
N SER A 170 15.62 9.39 6.62
CA SER A 170 14.92 10.30 7.53
C SER A 170 14.68 11.67 6.92
N ASP A 171 15.56 12.11 6.03
CA ASP A 171 15.51 13.38 5.32
C ASP A 171 15.25 13.12 3.82
N ARG A 172 14.35 13.90 3.21
CA ARG A 172 14.03 13.80 1.78
C ARG A 172 15.07 14.42 0.86
N THR A 173 15.96 15.22 1.41
CA THR A 173 16.97 16.00 0.67
C THR A 173 18.36 15.39 0.75
N VAL A 174 18.55 14.37 1.60
CA VAL A 174 19.83 13.70 1.82
C VAL A 174 19.76 12.27 1.29
N ALA A 175 20.71 11.90 0.45
CA ALA A 175 20.87 10.54 -0.02
C ALA A 175 21.09 9.58 1.16
N ALA A 176 20.54 8.39 1.07
CA ALA A 176 20.74 7.33 2.05
C ALA A 176 20.85 5.98 1.35
N ALA A 177 21.71 5.12 1.88
CA ALA A 177 21.84 3.77 1.37
C ALA A 177 20.56 2.95 1.62
N PRO A 178 20.22 2.03 0.72
CA PRO A 178 19.20 1.01 0.97
C PRO A 178 19.53 0.18 2.20
N ILE A 179 18.50 -0.32 2.88
CA ILE A 179 18.69 -1.14 4.08
C ILE A 179 19.20 -2.55 3.80
N GLY A 180 19.13 -3.00 2.55
CA GLY A 180 19.49 -4.33 2.11
C GLY A 180 18.38 -5.37 2.30
N GLY A 181 18.19 -6.23 1.31
CA GLY A 181 17.11 -7.24 1.30
C GLY A 181 17.07 -8.14 2.53
N ALA A 182 18.23 -8.48 3.09
CA ALA A 182 18.34 -9.27 4.32
C ALA A 182 17.79 -8.55 5.56
N ASN A 183 17.77 -7.22 5.54
CA ASN A 183 17.32 -6.38 6.65
C ASN A 183 15.85 -5.94 6.52
N MET A 184 15.17 -6.30 5.45
CA MET A 184 13.78 -5.88 5.22
C MET A 184 12.79 -6.31 6.33
N GLY A 185 13.18 -7.24 7.18
CA GLY A 185 12.44 -7.60 8.40
C GLY A 185 12.18 -6.42 9.34
N VAL A 186 13.04 -5.39 9.33
CA VAL A 186 12.89 -4.19 10.16
C VAL A 186 11.63 -3.38 9.83
N THR A 187 11.13 -3.47 8.60
CA THR A 187 9.88 -2.79 8.20
C THR A 187 8.67 -3.36 8.96
N PHE A 188 8.63 -4.67 9.13
CA PHE A 188 7.60 -5.33 9.95
C PHE A 188 7.78 -5.04 11.44
N ASP A 189 9.01 -4.97 11.95
CA ASP A 189 9.28 -4.58 13.34
C ASP A 189 8.80 -3.16 13.61
N SER A 190 9.01 -2.24 12.68
CA SER A 190 8.47 -0.87 12.73
C SER A 190 6.94 -0.87 12.76
N ALA A 191 6.29 -1.68 11.91
CA ALA A 191 4.83 -1.82 11.90
C ALA A 191 4.29 -2.40 13.22
N VAL A 192 4.96 -3.40 13.81
CA VAL A 192 4.61 -3.95 15.14
C VAL A 192 4.76 -2.89 16.22
N ALA A 193 5.83 -2.10 16.20
CA ALA A 193 6.05 -1.02 17.16
C ALA A 193 4.96 0.07 17.05
N MET A 194 4.62 0.48 15.82
CA MET A 194 3.57 1.47 15.54
C MET A 194 2.19 0.98 16.01
N THR A 195 1.80 -0.25 15.65
CA THR A 195 0.52 -0.82 16.09
C THR A 195 0.46 -1.02 17.60
N THR A 196 1.58 -1.35 18.25
CA THR A 196 1.67 -1.43 19.71
C THR A 196 1.47 -0.06 20.35
N ARG A 197 2.07 1.02 19.80
CA ARG A 197 1.81 2.38 20.30
C ARG A 197 0.35 2.78 20.10
N ALA A 198 -0.26 2.45 18.96
CA ALA A 198 -1.69 2.70 18.73
C ALA A 198 -2.56 1.98 19.80
N LEU A 199 -2.29 0.71 20.07
CA LEU A 199 -3.01 -0.06 21.12
C LEU A 199 -2.85 0.56 22.51
N THR A 200 -1.63 0.95 22.88
CA THR A 200 -1.39 1.61 24.18
C THR A 200 -2.21 2.90 24.30
N LEU A 201 -2.26 3.71 23.23
CA LEU A 201 -3.07 4.94 23.22
C LEU A 201 -4.56 4.67 23.43
N VAL A 202 -5.13 3.67 22.77
CA VAL A 202 -6.57 3.38 22.84
C VAL A 202 -6.98 2.59 24.09
N GLN A 203 -6.07 1.83 24.70
CA GLN A 203 -6.35 1.01 25.88
C GLN A 203 -6.04 1.71 27.19
N THR A 204 -4.97 2.50 27.26
CA THR A 204 -4.47 3.09 28.51
C THR A 204 -4.20 4.58 28.44
N GLY A 205 -4.15 5.17 27.26
CA GLY A 205 -3.66 6.53 27.01
C GLY A 205 -4.65 7.66 27.27
N GLY A 206 -5.79 7.41 27.96
CA GLY A 206 -6.81 8.45 28.22
C GLY A 206 -7.64 8.83 27.00
N VAL A 207 -7.57 8.05 25.94
CA VAL A 207 -8.50 8.10 24.82
C VAL A 207 -9.74 7.32 25.24
N ALA A 208 -10.93 7.89 25.05
CA ALA A 208 -12.17 7.11 25.18
C ALA A 208 -12.04 5.88 24.28
N ALA A 209 -12.36 4.70 24.83
CA ALA A 209 -12.21 3.41 24.18
C ALA A 209 -12.74 3.49 22.72
N ASP A 210 -11.86 3.21 21.76
CA ASP A 210 -12.21 3.19 20.34
C ASP A 210 -12.05 1.77 19.82
N ALA A 211 -13.16 1.03 19.82
CA ALA A 211 -13.18 -0.36 19.42
C ALA A 211 -12.75 -0.53 17.95
N GLU A 212 -12.93 0.48 17.10
CA GLU A 212 -12.50 0.43 15.71
C GLU A 212 -10.98 0.51 15.60
N LEU A 213 -10.36 1.49 16.25
CA LEU A 213 -8.90 1.61 16.26
C LEU A 213 -8.23 0.41 16.95
N GLU A 214 -8.86 -0.15 18.00
CA GLU A 214 -8.34 -1.32 18.69
C GLU A 214 -8.30 -2.55 17.77
N ARG A 215 -9.41 -2.86 17.07
CA ARG A 215 -9.45 -4.02 16.15
C ARG A 215 -8.58 -3.83 14.92
N GLN A 216 -8.45 -2.60 14.40
CA GLN A 216 -7.50 -2.28 13.33
C GLN A 216 -6.07 -2.56 13.78
N ALA A 217 -5.66 -2.03 14.92
CA ALA A 217 -4.30 -2.18 15.41
C ALA A 217 -3.94 -3.64 15.75
N LEU A 218 -4.86 -4.40 16.36
CA LEU A 218 -4.66 -5.83 16.64
C LEU A 218 -4.51 -6.64 15.35
N GLY A 219 -5.43 -6.46 14.39
CA GLY A 219 -5.37 -7.17 13.11
C GLY A 219 -4.13 -6.84 12.30
N LEU A 220 -3.72 -5.57 12.25
CA LEU A 220 -2.50 -5.15 11.56
C LEU A 220 -1.24 -5.66 12.26
N ARG A 221 -1.22 -5.74 13.62
CA ARG A 221 -0.08 -6.29 14.34
C ARG A 221 0.07 -7.80 14.13
N ALA A 222 -1.04 -8.53 14.10
CA ALA A 222 -1.04 -9.94 13.71
C ALA A 222 -0.48 -10.14 12.30
N ARG A 223 -0.96 -9.34 11.33
CA ARG A 223 -0.46 -9.36 9.94
C ARG A 223 1.03 -9.03 9.86
N ALA A 224 1.51 -8.00 10.57
CA ALA A 224 2.91 -7.60 10.54
C ALA A 224 3.83 -8.72 11.03
N ARG A 225 3.51 -9.36 12.16
CA ARG A 225 4.27 -10.49 12.71
C ARG A 225 4.24 -11.70 11.77
N TYR A 226 3.05 -12.02 11.25
CA TYR A 226 2.88 -13.08 10.27
C TYR A 226 3.67 -12.77 8.97
N GLY A 227 3.59 -11.55 8.44
CA GLY A 227 4.29 -11.12 7.24
C GLY A 227 5.81 -11.19 7.36
N LYS A 228 6.37 -10.86 8.53
CA LYS A 228 7.80 -11.01 8.81
C LYS A 228 8.23 -12.48 8.71
N ALA A 229 7.51 -13.38 9.37
CA ALA A 229 7.80 -14.81 9.34
C ALA A 229 7.60 -15.39 7.92
N LEU A 230 6.53 -14.98 7.22
CA LEU A 230 6.27 -15.37 5.83
C LEU A 230 7.42 -14.94 4.90
N ARG A 231 7.86 -13.68 4.99
CA ARG A 231 8.98 -13.18 4.18
C ARG A 231 10.25 -13.99 4.42
N ALA A 232 10.57 -14.29 5.68
CA ALA A 232 11.76 -15.10 6.03
C ALA A 232 11.72 -16.48 5.35
N ILE A 233 10.55 -17.11 5.24
CA ILE A 233 10.36 -18.39 4.54
C ILE A 233 10.44 -18.19 3.02
N ALA A 234 9.70 -17.24 2.47
CA ALA A 234 9.57 -17.05 1.03
C ALA A 234 10.86 -16.58 0.36
N LYS A 235 11.68 -15.80 1.09
CA LYS A 235 12.96 -15.24 0.62
C LYS A 235 14.18 -16.05 1.08
N ALA A 236 14.00 -17.15 1.80
CA ALA A 236 15.11 -18.02 2.15
C ALA A 236 15.84 -18.52 0.90
N ALA A 237 17.17 -18.69 0.96
CA ALA A 237 17.98 -19.18 -0.17
C ALA A 237 17.41 -20.49 -0.75
N THR A 238 16.95 -21.35 0.14
CA THR A 238 16.14 -22.54 -0.18
C THR A 238 14.88 -22.49 0.67
N VAL A 239 13.70 -22.61 0.04
CA VAL A 239 12.44 -22.67 0.79
C VAL A 239 12.48 -23.92 1.68
N PRO A 240 12.32 -23.77 3.00
CA PRO A 240 12.36 -24.91 3.91
C PRO A 240 11.17 -25.85 3.66
N ALA A 241 11.36 -27.15 3.93
CA ALA A 241 10.27 -28.13 3.86
C ALA A 241 9.11 -27.74 4.82
N ALA A 242 9.45 -27.24 6.01
CA ALA A 242 8.51 -26.62 6.96
C ALA A 242 8.23 -25.18 6.52
N ASN A 243 7.40 -25.00 5.50
CA ASN A 243 7.09 -23.70 4.90
C ASN A 243 5.76 -23.09 5.38
N LEU A 244 5.28 -23.54 6.53
CA LEU A 244 4.12 -22.97 7.22
C LEU A 244 4.59 -21.95 8.27
N VAL A 245 3.84 -20.84 8.39
CA VAL A 245 4.11 -19.82 9.41
C VAL A 245 3.53 -20.27 10.75
N SER A 246 4.37 -20.21 11.79
CA SER A 246 3.98 -20.47 13.17
C SER A 246 4.64 -19.41 14.07
N ASP A 247 4.00 -18.24 14.16
CA ASP A 247 4.43 -17.13 15.01
C ASP A 247 3.46 -16.95 16.18
N ALA A 248 3.95 -17.13 17.40
CA ALA A 248 3.13 -17.08 18.63
C ALA A 248 2.50 -15.69 18.83
N GLY A 249 3.23 -14.62 18.47
CA GLY A 249 2.74 -13.26 18.59
C GLY A 249 1.64 -12.95 17.56
N ALA A 250 1.80 -13.42 16.30
CA ALA A 250 0.75 -13.31 15.30
C ALA A 250 -0.52 -14.06 15.71
N THR A 251 -0.34 -15.27 16.26
CA THR A 251 -1.46 -16.10 16.77
C THR A 251 -2.19 -15.43 17.93
N ALA A 252 -1.47 -14.87 18.89
CA ALA A 252 -2.04 -14.16 20.03
C ALA A 252 -2.82 -12.92 19.59
N ASP A 253 -2.24 -12.11 18.70
CA ASP A 253 -2.88 -10.89 18.18
C ASP A 253 -4.09 -11.21 17.29
N ALA A 254 -4.02 -12.24 16.44
CA ALA A 254 -5.16 -12.69 15.63
C ALA A 254 -6.33 -13.18 16.51
N THR A 255 -6.02 -13.92 17.55
CA THR A 255 -7.03 -14.35 18.54
C THR A 255 -7.67 -13.14 19.21
N ALA A 256 -6.87 -12.20 19.72
CA ALA A 256 -7.38 -10.98 20.34
C ALA A 256 -8.21 -10.13 19.38
N ALA A 257 -7.76 -10.00 18.11
CA ALA A 257 -8.50 -9.28 17.07
C ALA A 257 -9.88 -9.87 16.82
N LEU A 258 -9.99 -11.21 16.72
CA LEU A 258 -11.27 -11.90 16.49
C LEU A 258 -12.27 -11.73 17.64
N THR A 259 -11.83 -11.48 18.87
CA THR A 259 -12.76 -11.13 19.97
C THR A 259 -13.41 -9.76 19.79
N LYS A 260 -12.84 -8.91 18.93
CA LYS A 260 -13.29 -7.54 18.67
C LYS A 260 -13.94 -7.37 17.29
N MET A 261 -13.72 -8.32 16.37
CA MET A 261 -14.21 -8.30 15.00
C MET A 261 -15.50 -9.11 14.86
N THR A 262 -16.44 -8.64 14.05
CA THR A 262 -17.48 -9.52 13.50
C THR A 262 -16.84 -10.44 12.44
N SER A 263 -17.48 -11.56 12.12
CA SER A 263 -16.97 -12.50 11.12
C SER A 263 -16.80 -11.87 9.72
N THR A 264 -17.55 -10.81 9.41
CA THR A 264 -17.52 -10.08 8.14
C THR A 264 -16.63 -8.82 8.19
N TYR A 265 -15.98 -8.55 9.31
CA TYR A 265 -15.18 -7.33 9.47
C TYR A 265 -14.02 -7.29 8.48
N ALA A 266 -13.86 -6.13 7.83
CA ALA A 266 -12.69 -5.80 7.02
C ALA A 266 -12.38 -4.31 7.12
N PHE A 267 -11.17 -3.98 7.56
CA PHE A 267 -10.66 -2.62 7.50
C PHE A 267 -10.18 -2.32 6.09
N LYS A 268 -10.75 -1.28 5.47
CA LYS A 268 -10.49 -0.91 4.09
C LYS A 268 -10.03 0.53 4.00
N LEU A 269 -9.03 0.80 3.18
CA LEU A 269 -8.75 2.13 2.67
C LEU A 269 -9.44 2.27 1.32
N THR A 270 -10.39 3.21 1.24
CA THR A 270 -11.15 3.44 0.01
C THR A 270 -10.62 4.68 -0.68
N PRO A 271 -10.07 4.56 -1.90
CA PRO A 271 -9.59 5.71 -2.64
C PRO A 271 -10.74 6.61 -3.08
N THR A 272 -10.44 7.88 -3.23
CA THR A 272 -11.28 8.91 -3.81
C THR A 272 -10.57 9.53 -5.00
N ALA A 273 -11.23 10.33 -5.81
CA ALA A 273 -10.59 11.00 -6.94
C ALA A 273 -9.34 11.83 -6.55
N ASN A 274 -9.29 12.32 -5.30
CA ASN A 274 -8.20 13.17 -4.82
C ASN A 274 -6.98 12.40 -4.30
N ASN A 275 -7.14 11.11 -3.94
CA ASN A 275 -6.07 10.29 -3.38
C ASN A 275 -5.87 8.98 -4.16
N LEU A 276 -6.24 8.96 -5.44
CA LEU A 276 -6.03 7.86 -6.35
C LEU A 276 -4.75 8.10 -7.15
N ALA A 277 -3.89 7.10 -7.28
CA ALA A 277 -2.75 7.18 -8.19
C ALA A 277 -3.25 7.24 -9.64
N GLY A 278 -2.53 7.98 -10.49
CA GLY A 278 -2.88 8.13 -11.91
C GLY A 278 -2.89 6.79 -12.65
N ILE A 279 -1.95 5.91 -12.31
CA ILE A 279 -1.92 4.50 -12.75
C ILE A 279 -2.34 3.68 -11.53
N ASN A 280 -3.47 3.02 -11.62
CA ASN A 280 -4.01 2.20 -10.54
C ASN A 280 -4.81 1.03 -11.09
N ILE A 281 -4.92 -0.01 -10.29
CA ILE A 281 -5.55 -1.28 -10.69
C ILE A 281 -6.99 -1.09 -11.20
N GLY A 282 -7.79 -0.22 -10.59
CA GLY A 282 -9.17 0.02 -11.01
C GLY A 282 -9.26 0.70 -12.38
N TYR A 283 -8.42 1.70 -12.62
CA TYR A 283 -8.36 2.40 -13.90
C TYR A 283 -7.87 1.49 -15.02
N GLU A 284 -6.79 0.76 -14.78
CA GLU A 284 -6.20 -0.14 -15.77
C GLU A 284 -7.12 -1.33 -16.09
N THR A 285 -7.90 -1.80 -15.11
CA THR A 285 -8.86 -2.91 -15.29
C THR A 285 -10.19 -2.43 -15.89
N ASN A 286 -10.83 -1.45 -15.25
CA ASN A 286 -12.22 -1.13 -15.53
C ASN A 286 -12.42 -0.09 -16.63
N ASN A 287 -11.43 0.80 -16.82
CA ASN A 287 -11.51 1.85 -17.85
C ASN A 287 -10.69 1.52 -19.09
N ARG A 288 -9.43 1.09 -18.91
CA ARG A 288 -8.51 0.86 -20.03
C ARG A 288 -8.52 -0.57 -20.55
N GLY A 289 -8.81 -1.55 -19.68
CA GLY A 289 -8.74 -2.96 -20.03
C GLY A 289 -7.33 -3.46 -20.32
N GLU A 290 -6.31 -2.81 -19.75
CA GLU A 290 -4.92 -3.23 -19.90
C GLU A 290 -4.61 -4.50 -19.10
N ILE A 291 -5.28 -4.64 -17.95
CA ILE A 291 -5.21 -5.83 -17.11
C ILE A 291 -6.61 -6.30 -16.73
N ARG A 292 -6.73 -7.57 -16.39
CA ARG A 292 -7.97 -8.20 -15.89
C ARG A 292 -7.67 -9.25 -14.84
N ALA A 293 -8.70 -9.79 -14.23
CA ALA A 293 -8.56 -10.94 -13.32
C ALA A 293 -7.83 -12.10 -14.02
N GLY A 294 -6.92 -12.74 -13.30
CA GLY A 294 -6.02 -13.76 -13.83
C GLY A 294 -6.75 -15.02 -14.33
N SER A 295 -6.20 -15.65 -15.35
CA SER A 295 -6.77 -16.87 -15.96
C SER A 295 -6.81 -18.09 -15.02
N THR A 296 -6.16 -18.01 -13.88
CA THR A 296 -6.31 -18.96 -12.77
C THR A 296 -7.70 -18.89 -12.15
N PHE A 297 -8.27 -17.68 -12.05
CA PHE A 297 -9.54 -17.42 -11.36
C PHE A 297 -10.73 -17.40 -12.29
N VAL A 298 -10.53 -16.94 -13.53
CA VAL A 298 -11.61 -16.70 -14.48
C VAL A 298 -11.35 -17.33 -15.83
N ASN A 299 -12.42 -17.68 -16.55
CA ASN A 299 -12.33 -18.07 -17.95
C ASN A 299 -12.14 -16.82 -18.82
N PRO A 300 -11.17 -16.83 -19.76
CA PRO A 300 -11.06 -15.76 -20.72
C PRO A 300 -12.34 -15.73 -21.57
N ASN A 301 -12.97 -14.55 -21.65
CA ASN A 301 -14.11 -14.37 -22.55
C ASN A 301 -13.59 -13.86 -23.91
N PRO A 302 -13.65 -14.68 -24.97
CA PRO A 302 -13.12 -14.30 -26.28
C PRO A 302 -13.89 -13.16 -26.97
N THR A 303 -15.11 -12.87 -26.51
CA THR A 303 -15.97 -11.84 -27.11
C THR A 303 -15.91 -10.49 -26.37
N VAL A 304 -15.39 -10.48 -25.14
CA VAL A 304 -15.31 -9.26 -24.32
C VAL A 304 -13.90 -9.17 -23.72
N ILE A 305 -13.03 -8.41 -24.36
CA ILE A 305 -11.61 -8.27 -23.98
C ILE A 305 -11.45 -7.77 -22.53
N TYR A 306 -12.45 -7.05 -22.00
CA TYR A 306 -12.35 -6.30 -20.75
C TYR A 306 -13.12 -6.91 -19.56
N LEU A 307 -13.96 -7.92 -19.77
CA LEU A 307 -14.89 -8.34 -18.74
C LEU A 307 -14.94 -9.87 -18.63
N VAL A 308 -14.79 -10.34 -17.42
CA VAL A 308 -15.37 -11.61 -17.01
C VAL A 308 -16.89 -11.51 -17.21
N ALA A 309 -17.52 -12.53 -17.75
CA ALA A 309 -18.98 -12.59 -17.84
C ALA A 309 -19.60 -12.30 -16.46
N ASP A 310 -20.72 -11.59 -16.44
CA ASP A 310 -21.36 -11.22 -15.19
C ASP A 310 -21.73 -12.46 -14.36
N GLY A 311 -21.51 -12.36 -13.06
CA GLY A 311 -21.83 -13.41 -12.12
C GLY A 311 -20.86 -14.60 -12.13
N ILE A 312 -21.31 -15.70 -11.56
CA ILE A 312 -20.53 -16.90 -11.30
C ILE A 312 -20.11 -17.67 -12.56
N ALA A 313 -20.81 -17.48 -13.68
CA ALA A 313 -20.56 -18.21 -14.93
C ALA A 313 -19.16 -17.96 -15.52
N GLY A 314 -18.55 -16.81 -15.24
CA GLY A 314 -17.20 -16.48 -15.67
C GLY A 314 -16.09 -17.02 -14.75
N ILE A 315 -16.43 -17.62 -13.63
CA ILE A 315 -15.45 -18.11 -12.66
C ILE A 315 -14.98 -19.51 -13.07
N LYS A 316 -13.68 -19.65 -13.23
CA LYS A 316 -13.02 -20.92 -13.57
C LYS A 316 -12.66 -21.73 -12.32
N MET A 317 -12.31 -21.04 -11.24
CA MET A 317 -11.85 -21.69 -10.01
C MET A 317 -13.03 -22.31 -9.28
N ASN A 318 -12.99 -23.63 -9.10
CA ASN A 318 -14.02 -24.37 -8.38
C ASN A 318 -13.75 -24.40 -6.88
N ASP A 319 -14.81 -24.39 -6.11
CA ASP A 319 -14.77 -24.66 -4.68
C ASP A 319 -14.48 -26.17 -4.44
N PRO A 320 -13.48 -26.54 -3.62
CA PRO A 320 -13.07 -27.95 -3.46
C PRO A 320 -14.10 -28.85 -2.78
N VAL A 321 -15.08 -28.28 -2.08
CA VAL A 321 -16.12 -29.03 -1.38
C VAL A 321 -17.31 -29.29 -2.29
N THR A 322 -17.73 -28.28 -3.03
CA THR A 322 -18.93 -28.38 -3.89
C THR A 322 -18.61 -28.80 -5.32
N GLY A 323 -17.37 -28.67 -5.78
CA GLY A 323 -16.94 -28.93 -7.14
C GLY A 323 -17.43 -27.89 -8.18
N VAL A 324 -18.17 -26.86 -7.75
CA VAL A 324 -18.69 -25.82 -8.65
C VAL A 324 -17.93 -24.52 -8.48
N ALA A 325 -18.15 -23.56 -9.39
CA ALA A 325 -17.50 -22.27 -9.39
C ALA A 325 -17.55 -21.56 -8.02
N SER A 326 -16.41 -21.02 -7.58
CA SER A 326 -16.26 -20.41 -6.26
C SER A 326 -17.03 -19.10 -6.14
N THR A 327 -18.00 -19.06 -5.22
CA THR A 327 -18.75 -17.84 -4.90
C THR A 327 -17.88 -16.78 -4.22
N THR A 328 -16.85 -17.17 -3.46
CA THR A 328 -15.89 -16.24 -2.85
C THR A 328 -15.11 -15.49 -3.94
N VAL A 329 -14.62 -16.22 -4.95
CA VAL A 329 -13.94 -15.59 -6.10
C VAL A 329 -14.90 -14.69 -6.88
N SER A 330 -16.14 -15.13 -7.12
CA SER A 330 -17.14 -14.31 -7.81
C SER A 330 -17.35 -12.97 -7.08
N LYS A 331 -17.58 -12.99 -5.76
CA LYS A 331 -17.76 -11.78 -4.96
C LYS A 331 -16.52 -10.86 -5.00
N ALA A 332 -15.32 -11.44 -4.97
CA ALA A 332 -14.09 -10.66 -5.04
C ALA A 332 -13.94 -9.98 -6.42
N ILE A 333 -14.20 -10.69 -7.51
CA ILE A 333 -14.20 -10.16 -8.87
C ILE A 333 -15.27 -9.09 -9.05
N ASP A 334 -16.47 -9.30 -8.50
CA ASP A 334 -17.56 -8.31 -8.53
C ASP A 334 -17.20 -7.02 -7.80
N ALA A 335 -16.36 -7.11 -6.77
CA ALA A 335 -15.93 -5.96 -5.99
C ALA A 335 -14.77 -5.16 -6.62
N CYS A 336 -14.00 -5.75 -7.56
CA CYS A 336 -12.80 -5.10 -8.12
C CYS A 336 -12.86 -4.88 -9.64
N CYS A 337 -13.33 -5.87 -10.35
CA CYS A 337 -12.89 -6.12 -11.71
C CYS A 337 -14.07 -6.15 -12.70
N ARG A 338 -15.03 -5.28 -12.49
CA ARG A 338 -16.18 -5.03 -13.35
C ARG A 338 -16.21 -3.57 -13.77
N ARG A 339 -16.53 -3.30 -15.00
CA ARG A 339 -16.61 -1.94 -15.56
C ARG A 339 -17.48 -0.99 -14.74
N THR A 340 -18.49 -1.51 -14.05
CA THR A 340 -19.39 -0.74 -13.17
C THR A 340 -18.77 -0.33 -11.85
N VAL A 341 -17.65 -0.96 -11.44
CA VAL A 341 -16.95 -0.64 -10.18
C VAL A 341 -16.16 0.67 -10.27
N GLY A 342 -15.69 1.02 -11.49
CA GLY A 342 -14.86 2.21 -11.70
C GLY A 342 -13.45 2.06 -11.10
N ASN A 343 -12.84 3.21 -10.75
CA ASN A 343 -11.44 3.27 -10.35
C ASN A 343 -11.21 3.11 -8.85
N ASN A 344 -12.24 3.31 -8.04
CA ASN A 344 -12.12 3.45 -6.58
C ASN A 344 -12.24 2.11 -5.86
N ILE A 345 -11.36 1.17 -6.18
CA ILE A 345 -11.38 -0.17 -5.58
C ILE A 345 -10.90 -0.10 -4.12
N PRO A 346 -11.72 -0.50 -3.14
CA PRO A 346 -11.29 -0.52 -1.74
C PRO A 346 -10.17 -1.52 -1.49
N MET A 347 -9.13 -1.10 -0.78
CA MET A 347 -7.94 -1.89 -0.44
C MET A 347 -8.06 -2.44 0.98
N ILE A 348 -8.29 -3.74 1.14
CA ILE A 348 -8.42 -4.39 2.45
C ILE A 348 -7.04 -4.46 3.11
N GLN A 349 -6.94 -3.91 4.32
CA GLN A 349 -5.72 -3.85 5.10
C GLN A 349 -5.62 -4.98 6.13
N THR A 350 -6.73 -5.34 6.74
CA THR A 350 -6.87 -6.52 7.60
C THR A 350 -8.33 -6.93 7.68
N SER A 351 -8.61 -8.20 7.96
CA SER A 351 -9.97 -8.73 8.04
C SER A 351 -10.06 -9.90 9.01
N ALA A 352 -11.28 -10.20 9.49
CA ALA A 352 -11.54 -11.38 10.29
C ALA A 352 -11.15 -12.67 9.54
N ARG A 353 -11.34 -12.74 8.22
CA ARG A 353 -10.93 -13.89 7.40
C ARG A 353 -9.42 -14.10 7.44
N GLU A 354 -8.63 -13.03 7.30
CA GLU A 354 -7.18 -13.11 7.40
C GLU A 354 -6.73 -13.61 8.78
N MET A 355 -7.37 -13.13 9.86
CA MET A 355 -7.08 -13.60 11.22
C MET A 355 -7.40 -15.10 11.39
N MET A 356 -8.53 -15.57 10.89
CA MET A 356 -8.89 -17.01 10.89
C MET A 356 -7.86 -17.83 10.11
N LEU A 357 -7.38 -17.34 8.96
CA LEU A 357 -6.38 -18.05 8.14
C LEU A 357 -4.98 -18.05 8.80
N ILE A 358 -4.59 -17.00 9.51
CA ILE A 358 -3.37 -16.98 10.33
C ILE A 358 -3.46 -18.06 11.43
N LEU A 359 -4.59 -18.14 12.12
CA LEU A 359 -4.82 -19.17 13.15
C LEU A 359 -4.87 -20.58 12.55
N ALA A 360 -5.53 -20.74 11.40
CA ALA A 360 -5.58 -22.02 10.69
C ALA A 360 -4.16 -22.53 10.39
N GLU A 361 -3.32 -21.67 9.82
CA GLU A 361 -1.97 -22.04 9.47
C GLU A 361 -1.11 -22.40 10.70
N ALA A 362 -1.20 -21.62 11.77
CA ALA A 362 -0.49 -21.93 13.01
C ALA A 362 -0.91 -23.29 13.60
N ARG A 363 -2.20 -23.64 13.54
CA ARG A 363 -2.72 -24.95 13.93
C ARG A 363 -2.16 -26.07 13.05
N LEU A 364 -2.16 -25.87 11.74
CA LEU A 364 -1.60 -26.83 10.79
C LEU A 364 -0.09 -27.04 11.02
N ALA A 365 0.66 -25.99 11.24
CA ALA A 365 2.09 -26.06 11.56
C ALA A 365 2.37 -26.82 12.86
N ALA A 366 1.44 -26.78 13.82
CA ALA A 366 1.51 -27.56 15.06
C ALA A 366 1.00 -29.01 14.91
N GLY A 367 0.57 -29.44 13.74
CA GLY A 367 -0.02 -30.75 13.51
C GLY A 367 -1.48 -30.90 13.99
N ASP A 368 -2.10 -29.81 14.43
CA ASP A 368 -3.49 -29.77 14.89
C ASP A 368 -4.46 -29.62 13.70
N THR A 369 -4.76 -30.72 13.02
CA THR A 369 -5.67 -30.75 11.88
C THR A 369 -7.10 -30.36 12.26
N ALA A 370 -7.57 -30.71 13.46
CA ALA A 370 -8.91 -30.36 13.93
C ALA A 370 -9.05 -28.86 14.17
N GLY A 371 -8.06 -28.24 14.83
CA GLY A 371 -7.99 -26.80 14.99
C GLY A 371 -7.86 -26.05 13.65
N PHE A 372 -7.08 -26.59 12.71
CA PHE A 372 -6.99 -26.07 11.36
C PHE A 372 -8.36 -26.04 10.68
N LEU A 373 -9.08 -27.17 10.66
CA LEU A 373 -10.42 -27.28 10.08
C LEU A 373 -11.42 -26.33 10.73
N THR A 374 -11.36 -26.16 12.04
CA THR A 374 -12.22 -25.22 12.76
C THR A 374 -12.08 -23.81 12.19
N GLN A 375 -10.84 -23.33 12.02
CA GLN A 375 -10.57 -21.97 11.56
C GLN A 375 -10.90 -21.79 10.07
N VAL A 376 -10.53 -22.73 9.22
CA VAL A 376 -10.86 -22.69 7.80
C VAL A 376 -12.37 -22.69 7.60
N ASN A 377 -13.09 -23.57 8.26
CA ASN A 377 -14.55 -23.64 8.15
C ASN A 377 -15.25 -22.41 8.68
N ALA A 378 -14.71 -21.77 9.74
CA ALA A 378 -15.21 -20.47 10.22
C ALA A 378 -15.05 -19.38 9.14
N SER A 379 -13.92 -19.35 8.43
CA SER A 379 -13.71 -18.39 7.36
C SER A 379 -14.61 -18.63 6.13
N ARG A 380 -14.87 -19.89 5.79
CA ARG A 380 -15.81 -20.30 4.74
C ARG A 380 -17.25 -19.93 5.04
N ALA A 381 -17.66 -20.07 6.32
CA ALA A 381 -19.00 -19.72 6.76
C ALA A 381 -19.37 -18.25 6.53
N VAL A 382 -18.39 -17.36 6.41
CA VAL A 382 -18.62 -15.94 6.07
C VAL A 382 -19.31 -15.78 4.71
N ASP A 383 -19.05 -16.69 3.76
CA ASP A 383 -19.71 -16.73 2.45
C ASP A 383 -20.82 -17.80 2.35
N ALA A 384 -21.22 -18.38 3.49
CA ALA A 384 -22.16 -19.50 3.55
C ALA A 384 -21.71 -20.72 2.73
N LEU A 385 -20.40 -20.96 2.62
CA LEU A 385 -19.85 -22.12 1.95
C LEU A 385 -19.93 -23.36 2.83
N PRO A 386 -20.15 -24.56 2.25
CA PRO A 386 -20.09 -25.81 2.98
C PRO A 386 -18.74 -26.05 3.62
N ALA A 387 -18.75 -26.62 4.83
CA ALA A 387 -17.54 -26.95 5.56
C ALA A 387 -16.77 -28.11 4.92
N TYR A 388 -15.45 -28.09 5.03
CA TYR A 388 -14.64 -29.28 4.82
C TYR A 388 -14.97 -30.33 5.89
N THR A 389 -15.21 -31.56 5.46
CA THR A 389 -15.51 -32.68 6.35
C THR A 389 -14.61 -33.88 6.11
N THR A 390 -14.58 -34.39 4.86
CA THR A 390 -13.85 -35.60 4.46
C THR A 390 -12.70 -35.33 3.49
N GLN A 391 -12.57 -34.09 2.98
CA GLN A 391 -11.60 -33.74 1.93
C GLN A 391 -10.15 -33.67 2.45
N ILE A 392 -9.96 -33.53 3.77
CA ILE A 392 -8.64 -33.41 4.37
C ILE A 392 -8.25 -34.76 5.00
N THR A 393 -7.48 -35.53 4.27
CA THR A 393 -7.07 -36.88 4.62
C THR A 393 -5.59 -37.01 4.99
N SER A 394 -4.82 -35.95 4.79
CA SER A 394 -3.38 -35.91 5.05
C SER A 394 -2.87 -34.50 5.30
N ALA A 395 -1.64 -34.36 5.80
CA ALA A 395 -0.97 -33.07 5.92
C ALA A 395 -0.80 -32.37 4.55
N ALA A 396 -0.60 -33.12 3.48
CA ALA A 396 -0.49 -32.59 2.13
C ALA A 396 -1.82 -31.97 1.65
N THR A 397 -2.94 -32.68 1.86
CA THR A 397 -4.27 -32.13 1.52
C THR A 397 -4.63 -30.94 2.38
N ALA A 398 -4.27 -30.93 3.66
CA ALA A 398 -4.46 -29.78 4.54
C ALA A 398 -3.67 -28.54 4.06
N LYS A 399 -2.41 -28.74 3.65
CA LYS A 399 -1.58 -27.67 3.09
C LYS A 399 -2.14 -27.13 1.78
N ALA A 400 -2.58 -28.01 0.86
CA ALA A 400 -3.22 -27.61 -0.40
C ALA A 400 -4.52 -26.82 -0.14
N THR A 401 -5.30 -27.24 0.88
CA THR A 401 -6.50 -26.53 1.31
C THR A 401 -6.15 -25.14 1.85
N LEU A 402 -5.11 -25.00 2.69
CA LEU A 402 -4.66 -23.70 3.18
C LEU A 402 -4.26 -22.78 2.03
N GLU A 403 -3.49 -23.29 1.05
CA GLU A 403 -3.09 -22.51 -0.12
C GLU A 403 -4.30 -22.05 -0.93
N TYR A 404 -5.26 -22.94 -1.16
CA TYR A 404 -6.51 -22.60 -1.86
C TYR A 404 -7.28 -21.50 -1.11
N GLU A 405 -7.54 -21.68 0.18
CA GLU A 405 -8.34 -20.74 0.97
C GLU A 405 -7.66 -19.37 1.09
N ARG A 406 -6.35 -19.33 1.28
CA ARG A 406 -5.60 -18.06 1.26
C ARG A 406 -5.70 -17.37 -0.11
N LYS A 407 -5.55 -18.13 -1.20
CA LYS A 407 -5.64 -17.63 -2.57
C LYS A 407 -7.00 -17.00 -2.88
N VAL A 408 -8.10 -17.63 -2.48
CA VAL A 408 -9.45 -17.14 -2.81
C VAL A 408 -9.95 -16.07 -1.85
N GLN A 409 -9.64 -16.20 -0.56
CA GLN A 409 -10.18 -15.30 0.46
C GLN A 409 -9.37 -14.02 0.65
N LEU A 410 -8.11 -14.00 0.21
CA LEU A 410 -7.21 -12.84 0.27
C LEU A 410 -6.90 -12.26 -1.12
N TYR A 411 -7.76 -12.51 -2.10
CA TYR A 411 -7.60 -12.04 -3.48
C TYR A 411 -7.44 -10.51 -3.54
N LEU A 412 -6.43 -10.04 -4.26
CA LEU A 412 -6.02 -8.62 -4.39
C LEU A 412 -5.70 -7.90 -3.07
N GLN A 413 -5.29 -8.64 -2.04
CA GLN A 413 -4.87 -8.06 -0.76
C GLN A 413 -3.35 -8.00 -0.59
N GLY A 414 -2.56 -8.27 -1.66
CA GLY A 414 -1.09 -8.23 -1.63
C GLY A 414 -0.44 -9.40 -0.88
N ARG A 415 -1.08 -10.58 -0.83
CA ARG A 415 -0.56 -11.76 -0.13
C ARG A 415 -0.04 -12.85 -1.08
N ARG A 416 -0.54 -12.85 -2.31
CA ARG A 416 -0.47 -13.99 -3.20
C ARG A 416 0.95 -14.33 -3.64
N LEU A 417 1.77 -13.37 -4.06
CA LEU A 417 3.09 -13.64 -4.64
C LEU A 417 4.02 -14.35 -3.64
N MET A 418 4.05 -13.89 -2.39
CA MET A 418 4.85 -14.57 -1.35
C MET A 418 4.32 -15.97 -1.02
N ASP A 419 3.00 -16.18 -1.06
CA ASP A 419 2.43 -17.52 -0.91
C ASP A 419 2.84 -18.43 -2.08
N MET A 420 2.87 -17.92 -3.32
CA MET A 420 3.37 -18.67 -4.48
C MET A 420 4.83 -19.08 -4.28
N TYR A 421 5.68 -18.18 -3.79
CA TYR A 421 7.09 -18.47 -3.55
C TYR A 421 7.31 -19.56 -2.52
N ARG A 422 6.65 -19.48 -1.36
CA ARG A 422 6.84 -20.47 -0.29
C ARG A 422 6.20 -21.83 -0.57
N PHE A 423 5.07 -21.87 -1.32
CA PHE A 423 4.39 -23.13 -1.69
C PHE A 423 4.97 -23.73 -2.96
N GLY A 424 5.86 -23.02 -3.68
CA GLY A 424 6.42 -23.49 -4.93
C GLY A 424 5.43 -23.46 -6.09
N SER A 425 4.36 -22.68 -5.97
CA SER A 425 3.39 -22.46 -7.04
C SER A 425 3.99 -21.54 -8.10
N ALA A 426 3.95 -21.94 -9.37
CA ALA A 426 4.38 -21.10 -10.49
C ALA A 426 3.19 -20.77 -11.37
N ASP A 427 3.16 -19.57 -11.93
CA ASP A 427 2.23 -19.23 -12.99
C ASP A 427 2.76 -19.75 -14.33
N ALA A 428 1.87 -20.30 -15.14
CA ALA A 428 2.21 -20.81 -16.47
C ALA A 428 2.67 -19.70 -17.44
N ARG A 429 2.30 -18.45 -17.15
CA ARG A 429 2.71 -17.27 -17.93
C ARG A 429 4.16 -16.84 -17.68
N TRP A 430 4.74 -17.21 -16.54
CA TRP A 430 6.10 -16.86 -16.21
C TRP A 430 7.09 -17.51 -17.14
N LEU A 431 7.72 -16.71 -17.99
CA LEU A 431 8.71 -17.19 -18.95
C LEU A 431 9.94 -17.76 -18.25
N ALA A 432 10.62 -18.67 -18.91
CA ALA A 432 11.90 -19.20 -18.42
C ALA A 432 12.97 -18.10 -18.26
N SER A 433 12.86 -17.04 -19.07
CA SER A 433 13.68 -15.83 -19.01
C SER A 433 13.20 -14.80 -17.96
N GLY A 434 12.04 -14.99 -17.34
CA GLY A 434 11.52 -14.13 -16.28
C GLY A 434 12.39 -14.26 -15.02
N VAL A 435 13.41 -13.44 -14.92
CA VAL A 435 14.42 -13.50 -13.85
C VAL A 435 13.78 -13.22 -12.48
N GLY A 436 12.79 -12.31 -12.44
CA GLY A 436 12.25 -11.81 -11.21
C GLY A 436 11.54 -12.85 -10.36
N VAL A 437 10.39 -13.35 -10.82
CA VAL A 437 9.58 -14.30 -10.02
C VAL A 437 10.23 -15.67 -9.88
N ARG A 438 11.03 -16.12 -10.87
CA ARG A 438 11.78 -17.37 -10.76
C ARG A 438 12.90 -17.28 -9.73
N GLY A 439 13.51 -16.10 -9.57
CA GLY A 439 14.45 -15.78 -8.49
C GLY A 439 13.76 -15.44 -7.17
N ARG A 440 12.44 -15.46 -7.11
CA ARG A 440 11.63 -15.04 -5.96
C ARG A 440 11.87 -13.58 -5.57
N CYS A 441 12.11 -12.72 -6.57
CA CYS A 441 12.24 -11.29 -6.38
C CYS A 441 10.88 -10.68 -5.99
N LEU A 442 10.96 -9.53 -5.35
CA LEU A 442 9.89 -8.57 -5.18
C LEU A 442 10.23 -7.30 -5.98
N ILE A 443 9.44 -6.26 -5.85
CA ILE A 443 9.68 -4.99 -6.54
C ILE A 443 11.05 -4.43 -6.09
N PRO A 444 11.97 -4.11 -7.01
CA PRO A 444 13.28 -3.59 -6.66
C PRO A 444 13.19 -2.10 -6.28
N ILE A 445 14.29 -1.53 -5.83
CA ILE A 445 14.49 -0.08 -5.87
C ILE A 445 14.47 0.33 -7.34
N THR A 446 13.58 1.24 -7.71
CA THR A 446 13.27 1.56 -9.09
C THR A 446 14.26 2.54 -9.72
N TYR A 447 14.16 2.69 -11.03
CA TYR A 447 15.14 3.45 -11.84
C TYR A 447 15.26 4.91 -11.39
N THR A 448 14.15 5.60 -11.15
CA THR A 448 14.17 7.01 -10.72
C THR A 448 14.90 7.19 -9.39
N GLU A 449 14.65 6.32 -8.41
CA GLU A 449 15.40 6.35 -7.15
C GLU A 449 16.89 6.06 -7.37
N ARG A 450 17.23 5.05 -8.16
CA ARG A 450 18.63 4.71 -8.48
C ARG A 450 19.36 5.81 -9.24
N LEU A 451 18.65 6.59 -10.05
CA LEU A 451 19.22 7.69 -10.82
C LEU A 451 19.52 8.92 -9.94
N THR A 452 18.64 9.19 -8.98
CA THR A 452 18.71 10.40 -8.14
C THR A 452 19.44 10.19 -6.82
N ASN A 453 19.53 8.95 -6.35
CA ASN A 453 20.19 8.59 -5.10
C ASN A 453 21.54 7.90 -5.40
N PRO A 454 22.69 8.58 -5.18
CA PRO A 454 24.01 8.03 -5.46
C PRO A 454 24.36 6.79 -4.62
N ASP A 455 23.69 6.59 -3.47
CA ASP A 455 23.89 5.45 -2.58
C ASP A 455 23.01 4.23 -2.98
N ALA A 456 22.14 4.40 -3.97
CA ALA A 456 21.33 3.30 -4.51
C ALA A 456 22.15 2.35 -5.41
N PRO A 457 21.65 1.12 -5.68
CA PRO A 457 22.35 0.13 -6.50
C PRO A 457 22.72 0.63 -7.89
N GLN A 458 23.93 0.28 -8.35
CA GLN A 458 24.45 0.57 -9.68
C GLN A 458 24.87 -0.72 -10.38
N PRO A 459 24.76 -0.84 -11.71
CA PRO A 459 24.18 0.15 -12.63
C PRO A 459 22.65 0.31 -12.45
N ASN A 460 22.14 1.49 -12.86
CA ASN A 460 20.76 1.91 -12.60
C ASN A 460 19.67 0.97 -13.16
N ASN A 461 19.99 0.22 -14.23
CA ASN A 461 19.08 -0.70 -14.90
C ASN A 461 19.35 -2.18 -14.59
N GLU A 462 20.20 -2.49 -13.62
CA GLU A 462 20.49 -3.88 -13.26
C GLU A 462 19.25 -4.58 -12.69
N ARG A 463 18.89 -5.71 -13.29
CA ARG A 463 17.84 -6.62 -12.82
C ARG A 463 18.44 -7.60 -11.81
N LYS A 464 18.18 -7.38 -10.56
CA LYS A 464 18.74 -8.19 -9.47
C LYS A 464 17.78 -8.29 -8.30
N CYS A 465 17.62 -9.51 -7.78
CA CYS A 465 17.00 -9.73 -6.48
C CYS A 465 18.00 -9.42 -5.37
N SER A 466 17.58 -8.77 -4.31
CA SER A 466 18.39 -8.51 -3.11
C SER A 466 18.17 -9.59 -2.05
#